data_8b6f6047caf14db9ff9ff7d8ed53699b
#
_entry.id   8b6f6047caf14db9ff9ff7d8ed53699b
#
_cell.length_a   1.000
_cell.length_b   1.000
_cell.length_c   1.000
_cell.angle_alpha   90.00
_cell.angle_beta   90.00
_cell.angle_gamma   90.00
#
_symmetry.space_group_name_H-M   'P 1'
#
loop_
_entity.id
_entity.type
_entity.pdbx_description
1 polymer ?
#
loop_
_entity_poly.entity_id
_entity_poly.type
_entity_poly.pdbx_seq_one_letter_code
_entity_poly.pdbx_strand_id
1 'polypeptide(L)'
;HVIKTQNLDRSGRTSLFDAASLIVHHRTDTAVAGACRDRITDMQGTFLYQDGRIQIGLTKDIKAPEAHFNLFYSNKSGATLKNFSAELSSEESGLNIDCTEVKDTIEAGSNAKQQITVSCGKPFKESPTLTVSFTCKGKSYELPIEFPVVVMTFCNETDMDADAFQQRWSNPTLEEKQSQETFRAGEDKDLETLETLLPSLNMTIVEGVDESANKVYAAGTFVTSKIAASGKPITIGILCLFEWAKGKRAFRLTVRASNASIAAACKDHLKAQLA
;
A
#
# COMPACT_ATOMS: atom_id res chain seq x y z
N HIS A 1 -2.35 -29.55 -11.65
CA HIS A 1 -1.19 -30.32 -11.21
C HIS A 1 -0.09 -29.37 -10.78
N VAL A 2 0.12 -29.32 -9.48
CA VAL A 2 1.16 -28.53 -8.81
C VAL A 2 2.43 -29.36 -8.80
N ILE A 3 3.50 -28.86 -9.40
CA ILE A 3 4.83 -29.40 -9.19
C ILE A 3 5.58 -28.42 -8.29
N LYS A 4 5.80 -28.84 -7.04
CA LYS A 4 6.75 -28.20 -6.12
C LYS A 4 8.15 -28.68 -6.46
N THR A 5 9.03 -27.80 -6.85
CA THR A 5 10.47 -28.01 -6.75
C THR A 5 11.08 -26.90 -5.93
N GLN A 6 11.45 -27.23 -4.71
CA GLN A 6 12.32 -26.39 -3.89
C GLN A 6 13.75 -26.73 -4.27
N ASN A 7 14.47 -25.78 -4.85
CA ASN A 7 15.92 -25.85 -4.94
C ASN A 7 16.51 -24.98 -3.82
N LEU A 8 17.01 -25.62 -2.79
CA LEU A 8 17.86 -25.01 -1.76
C LEU A 8 19.31 -25.07 -2.26
N ASP A 9 20.01 -23.97 -2.18
CA ASP A 9 21.45 -23.97 -2.33
C ASP A 9 22.13 -24.66 -1.13
N ARG A 10 23.41 -25.03 -1.27
CA ARG A 10 24.17 -25.71 -0.21
C ARG A 10 24.42 -24.88 1.05
N SER A 11 24.01 -23.61 1.09
CA SER A 11 24.17 -22.69 2.22
C SER A 11 22.89 -22.45 3.00
N GLY A 12 21.73 -22.95 2.53
CA GLY A 12 20.44 -22.78 3.23
C GLY A 12 19.92 -21.34 3.21
N ARG A 13 20.43 -20.47 2.36
CA ARG A 13 19.96 -19.10 2.20
C ARG A 13 19.15 -18.99 0.92
N THR A 14 17.88 -18.62 1.03
CA THR A 14 17.09 -18.17 -0.11
C THR A 14 17.63 -16.85 -0.61
N SER A 15 18.08 -16.79 -1.85
CA SER A 15 18.40 -15.52 -2.48
C SER A 15 17.08 -14.75 -2.69
N LEU A 16 17.12 -13.43 -2.57
CA LEU A 16 15.97 -12.52 -2.75
C LEU A 16 15.24 -12.69 -4.11
N PHE A 17 15.83 -13.46 -5.02
CA PHE A 17 15.35 -13.68 -6.39
C PHE A 17 14.88 -15.11 -6.68
N ASP A 18 15.16 -16.10 -5.80
CA ASP A 18 14.80 -17.51 -6.04
C ASP A 18 13.41 -17.92 -5.51
N ALA A 19 12.77 -17.08 -4.70
CA ALA A 19 11.49 -17.41 -4.06
C ALA A 19 10.25 -17.16 -4.95
N ALA A 20 10.41 -16.78 -6.22
CA ALA A 20 9.29 -16.37 -7.05
C ALA A 20 9.15 -17.16 -8.36
N SER A 21 9.19 -18.50 -8.28
CA SER A 21 8.59 -19.33 -9.31
C SER A 21 7.12 -19.62 -8.96
N LEU A 22 6.29 -18.60 -8.92
CA LEU A 22 4.83 -18.76 -8.86
C LEU A 22 4.21 -18.19 -10.14
N ILE A 23 3.85 -19.11 -10.99
CA ILE A 23 2.88 -19.10 -12.10
C ILE A 23 2.18 -17.74 -12.28
N VAL A 24 2.64 -16.97 -13.25
CA VAL A 24 1.87 -15.86 -13.82
C VAL A 24 1.11 -16.39 -15.03
N HIS A 25 -0.19 -16.56 -14.88
CA HIS A 25 -1.08 -16.70 -16.01
C HIS A 25 -1.14 -15.36 -16.77
N HIS A 26 -0.87 -15.40 -18.06
CA HIS A 26 -1.13 -14.31 -18.99
C HIS A 26 -2.56 -13.80 -18.81
N ARG A 27 -2.71 -12.63 -18.25
CA ARG A 27 -3.92 -11.81 -18.34
C ARG A 27 -3.55 -10.44 -18.89
N THR A 28 -4.34 -10.03 -19.85
CA THR A 28 -4.31 -8.76 -20.57
C THR A 28 -4.29 -7.54 -19.65
N ASP A 29 -3.68 -6.49 -20.11
CA ASP A 29 -3.21 -5.22 -19.50
C ASP A 29 -4.07 -4.49 -18.45
N THR A 30 -5.29 -4.91 -18.18
CA THR A 30 -6.20 -4.31 -17.18
C THR A 30 -6.14 -4.93 -15.78
N ALA A 31 -5.47 -6.06 -15.60
CA ALA A 31 -5.45 -6.80 -14.31
C ALA A 31 -4.32 -6.36 -13.35
N VAL A 32 -3.41 -5.49 -13.79
CA VAL A 32 -2.23 -5.10 -13.00
C VAL A 32 -2.57 -4.09 -11.89
N ALA A 33 -3.57 -3.24 -12.11
CA ALA A 33 -3.94 -2.20 -11.13
C ALA A 33 -4.54 -2.76 -9.82
N GLY A 34 -5.30 -3.87 -9.87
CA GLY A 34 -5.88 -4.50 -8.67
C GLY A 34 -4.86 -5.25 -7.81
N ALA A 35 -3.87 -5.89 -8.44
CA ALA A 35 -2.89 -6.72 -7.75
C ALA A 35 -1.85 -5.92 -6.92
N CYS A 36 -1.74 -4.61 -7.14
CA CYS A 36 -0.78 -3.77 -6.41
C CYS A 36 -1.29 -3.38 -5.02
N ARG A 37 -2.60 -3.23 -4.84
CA ARG A 37 -3.22 -2.83 -3.56
C ARG A 37 -3.08 -3.90 -2.48
N ASP A 38 -3.16 -5.18 -2.85
CA ASP A 38 -3.05 -6.31 -1.92
C ASP A 38 -1.62 -6.54 -1.40
N ARG A 39 -0.61 -5.88 -2.00
CA ARG A 39 0.81 -6.11 -1.71
C ARG A 39 1.42 -5.12 -0.70
N ILE A 40 0.64 -4.17 -0.22
CA ILE A 40 1.14 -3.13 0.73
C ILE A 40 1.49 -3.74 2.08
N THR A 41 0.86 -4.84 2.45
CA THR A 41 1.00 -5.50 3.76
C THR A 41 2.19 -6.44 3.87
N ASP A 42 2.79 -6.88 2.74
CA ASP A 42 3.93 -7.81 2.80
C ASP A 42 5.27 -7.06 2.95
N MET A 43 5.94 -7.31 4.09
CA MET A 43 7.19 -6.64 4.47
C MET A 43 8.44 -7.21 3.79
N GLN A 44 8.35 -8.34 3.07
CA GLN A 44 9.49 -9.01 2.45
C GLN A 44 9.41 -8.96 0.93
N GLY A 45 10.13 -8.00 0.32
CA GLY A 45 10.46 -7.94 -1.10
C GLY A 45 9.33 -8.34 -2.07
N THR A 46 8.55 -7.40 -2.51
CA THR A 46 7.39 -7.63 -3.40
C THR A 46 7.75 -7.33 -4.85
N PHE A 47 7.20 -8.08 -5.79
CA PHE A 47 7.27 -7.74 -7.21
C PHE A 47 6.11 -6.83 -7.59
N LEU A 48 6.44 -5.65 -8.13
CA LEU A 48 5.45 -4.72 -8.68
C LEU A 48 4.98 -5.16 -10.06
N TYR A 49 5.91 -5.64 -10.89
CA TYR A 49 5.64 -6.03 -12.26
C TYR A 49 6.62 -7.10 -12.73
N GLN A 50 6.16 -8.00 -13.59
CA GLN A 50 7.02 -8.96 -14.27
C GLN A 50 6.42 -9.37 -15.61
N ASP A 51 7.26 -9.36 -16.65
CA ASP A 51 6.98 -9.98 -17.93
C ASP A 51 8.26 -10.70 -18.47
N GLY A 52 8.24 -11.15 -19.73
CA GLY A 52 9.41 -11.80 -20.34
C GLY A 52 10.59 -10.86 -20.62
N ARG A 53 10.46 -9.55 -20.39
CA ARG A 53 11.49 -8.53 -20.68
C ARG A 53 12.07 -7.95 -19.41
N ILE A 54 11.23 -7.64 -18.43
CA ILE A 54 11.64 -6.95 -17.21
C ILE A 54 10.88 -7.49 -16.00
N GLN A 55 11.56 -7.52 -14.86
CA GLN A 55 11.00 -7.75 -13.56
C GLN A 55 11.33 -6.55 -12.66
N ILE A 56 10.32 -6.02 -11.98
CA ILE A 56 10.46 -4.86 -11.09
C ILE A 56 10.14 -5.32 -9.67
N GLY A 57 11.17 -5.36 -8.83
CA GLY A 57 11.06 -5.68 -7.40
C GLY A 57 11.08 -4.43 -6.55
N LEU A 58 10.49 -4.50 -5.35
CA LEU A 58 10.38 -3.42 -4.40
C LEU A 58 10.74 -3.89 -3.00
N THR A 59 11.53 -3.09 -2.28
CA THR A 59 11.61 -3.13 -0.81
C THR A 59 11.24 -1.78 -0.23
N LYS A 60 10.66 -1.75 0.97
CA LYS A 60 10.18 -0.53 1.61
C LYS A 60 10.67 -0.42 3.05
N ASP A 61 10.96 0.81 3.50
CA ASP A 61 11.12 1.21 4.90
C ASP A 61 10.25 2.44 5.14
N ILE A 62 9.19 2.27 5.95
CA ILE A 62 8.17 3.30 6.15
C ILE A 62 8.29 3.81 7.59
N LYS A 63 8.51 5.12 7.71
CA LYS A 63 8.53 5.87 8.98
C LYS A 63 7.80 7.19 8.76
N ALA A 64 6.50 7.19 8.98
CA ALA A 64 5.69 8.38 8.73
C ALA A 64 6.30 9.64 9.38
N PRO A 65 6.37 10.75 8.67
CA PRO A 65 5.69 11.07 7.41
C PRO A 65 6.46 10.72 6.13
N GLU A 66 7.49 9.90 6.19
CA GLU A 66 8.32 9.52 5.04
C GLU A 66 8.26 8.01 4.79
N ALA A 67 8.36 7.65 3.52
CA ALA A 67 8.46 6.27 3.06
C ALA A 67 9.62 6.16 2.06
N HIS A 68 10.54 5.23 2.33
CA HIS A 68 11.70 4.98 1.50
C HIS A 68 11.52 3.66 0.77
N PHE A 69 11.73 3.69 -0.53
CA PHE A 69 11.59 2.54 -1.41
C PHE A 69 12.88 2.28 -2.16
N ASN A 70 13.26 1.00 -2.30
CA ASN A 70 14.29 0.59 -3.23
C ASN A 70 13.64 -0.24 -4.32
N LEU A 71 13.73 0.23 -5.55
CA LEU A 71 13.31 -0.48 -6.75
C LEU A 71 14.49 -1.21 -7.39
N PHE A 72 14.23 -2.41 -7.88
CA PHE A 72 15.19 -3.26 -8.56
C PHE A 72 14.62 -3.63 -9.92
N TYR A 73 15.26 -3.19 -10.98
CA TYR A 73 14.88 -3.45 -12.37
C TYR A 73 15.76 -4.54 -12.93
N SER A 74 15.25 -5.75 -13.08
CA SER A 74 15.96 -6.91 -13.59
C SER A 74 15.64 -7.12 -15.07
N ASN A 75 16.62 -7.03 -15.96
CA ASN A 75 16.45 -7.34 -17.36
C ASN A 75 16.36 -8.85 -17.57
N LYS A 76 15.17 -9.34 -17.87
CA LYS A 76 14.87 -10.77 -18.17
C LYS A 76 14.92 -11.08 -19.67
N SER A 77 15.08 -10.07 -20.52
CA SER A 77 15.22 -10.25 -21.95
C SER A 77 16.63 -10.75 -22.32
N GLY A 78 16.77 -11.42 -23.44
CA GLY A 78 18.08 -11.79 -23.99
C GLY A 78 18.79 -10.65 -24.72
N ALA A 79 18.40 -9.38 -24.51
CA ALA A 79 18.96 -8.20 -25.16
C ALA A 79 19.07 -7.04 -24.17
N THR A 80 19.97 -6.11 -24.45
CA THR A 80 20.13 -4.88 -23.67
C THR A 80 18.87 -4.01 -23.75
N LEU A 81 18.38 -3.52 -22.59
CA LEU A 81 17.37 -2.46 -22.53
C LEU A 81 18.11 -1.13 -22.66
N LYS A 82 17.72 -0.31 -23.63
CA LYS A 82 18.28 1.03 -23.92
C LYS A 82 17.25 2.11 -23.65
N ASN A 83 17.72 3.35 -23.48
CA ASN A 83 16.88 4.51 -23.16
C ASN A 83 15.96 4.18 -21.96
N PHE A 84 16.53 3.50 -20.96
CA PHE A 84 15.78 3.12 -19.78
C PHE A 84 15.55 4.33 -18.90
N SER A 85 14.30 4.55 -18.52
CA SER A 85 13.92 5.57 -17.54
C SER A 85 12.82 5.03 -16.64
N ALA A 86 12.78 5.53 -15.41
CA ALA A 86 11.73 5.21 -14.45
C ALA A 86 11.42 6.46 -13.64
N GLU A 87 10.18 6.92 -13.74
CA GLU A 87 9.71 8.15 -13.11
C GLU A 87 8.47 7.84 -12.28
N LEU A 88 8.48 8.26 -11.01
CA LEU A 88 7.32 8.22 -10.14
C LEU A 88 6.67 9.59 -10.13
N SER A 89 5.42 9.67 -10.54
CA SER A 89 4.64 10.90 -10.60
C SER A 89 3.32 10.78 -9.86
N SER A 90 2.79 11.90 -9.39
CA SER A 90 1.46 12.00 -8.78
C SER A 90 0.76 13.25 -9.28
N GLU A 91 -0.49 13.12 -9.70
CA GLU A 91 -1.34 14.26 -10.04
C GLU A 91 -1.77 15.04 -8.78
N GLU A 92 -1.68 14.41 -7.62
CA GLU A 92 -2.06 14.99 -6.34
C GLU A 92 -0.93 15.81 -5.71
N SER A 93 -1.21 17.06 -5.37
CA SER A 93 -0.25 17.99 -4.73
C SER A 93 0.11 17.64 -3.28
N GLY A 94 -0.37 16.49 -2.78
CA GLY A 94 -0.18 16.04 -1.40
C GLY A 94 1.15 15.35 -1.13
N LEU A 95 1.77 14.79 -2.16
CA LEU A 95 2.99 14.02 -2.08
C LEU A 95 4.18 14.83 -2.60
N ASN A 96 5.31 14.74 -1.89
CA ASN A 96 6.62 15.16 -2.39
C ASN A 96 7.40 13.88 -2.70
N ILE A 97 7.87 13.76 -3.93
CA ILE A 97 8.54 12.59 -4.45
C ILE A 97 9.97 12.99 -4.83
N ASP A 98 10.95 12.26 -4.30
CA ASP A 98 12.36 12.39 -4.66
C ASP A 98 12.87 11.03 -5.15
N CYS A 99 13.45 11.02 -6.38
CA CYS A 99 13.90 9.82 -7.05
C CYS A 99 15.38 9.96 -7.41
N THR A 100 16.20 8.97 -7.07
CA THR A 100 17.55 8.90 -7.62
C THR A 100 17.52 8.54 -9.10
N GLU A 101 18.51 9.00 -9.85
CA GLU A 101 18.67 8.61 -11.25
C GLU A 101 18.89 7.10 -11.39
N VAL A 102 18.39 6.55 -12.47
CA VAL A 102 18.63 5.16 -12.87
C VAL A 102 19.45 5.13 -14.16
N LYS A 103 20.25 4.08 -14.34
CA LYS A 103 21.05 3.91 -15.56
C LYS A 103 20.15 3.83 -16.79
N ASP A 104 20.50 4.54 -17.85
CA ASP A 104 19.79 4.56 -19.13
C ASP A 104 19.91 3.25 -19.93
N THR A 105 20.78 2.34 -19.47
CA THR A 105 21.05 1.05 -20.13
C THR A 105 21.15 -0.05 -19.10
N ILE A 106 20.41 -1.16 -19.32
CA ILE A 106 20.50 -2.37 -18.49
C ILE A 106 20.82 -3.56 -19.40
N GLU A 107 22.04 -4.11 -19.24
CA GLU A 107 22.50 -5.26 -20.01
C GLU A 107 21.65 -6.51 -19.77
N ALA A 108 21.63 -7.45 -20.73
CA ALA A 108 20.89 -8.69 -20.61
C ALA A 108 21.28 -9.46 -19.34
N GLY A 109 20.31 -9.87 -18.54
CA GLY A 109 20.51 -10.58 -17.26
C GLY A 109 21.04 -9.71 -16.11
N SER A 110 21.25 -8.40 -16.34
CA SER A 110 21.71 -7.45 -15.31
C SER A 110 20.56 -6.74 -14.60
N ASN A 111 20.92 -6.05 -13.51
CA ASN A 111 19.97 -5.30 -12.70
C ASN A 111 20.38 -3.82 -12.60
N ALA A 112 19.39 -2.94 -12.48
CA ALA A 112 19.56 -1.56 -12.03
C ALA A 112 18.79 -1.34 -10.74
N LYS A 113 19.21 -0.34 -9.95
CA LYS A 113 18.57 0.03 -8.69
C LYS A 113 18.23 1.51 -8.72
N GLN A 114 17.07 1.85 -8.12
CA GLN A 114 16.64 3.23 -7.88
C GLN A 114 16.15 3.35 -6.45
N GLN A 115 16.45 4.47 -5.81
CA GLN A 115 15.89 4.84 -4.51
C GLN A 115 14.83 5.91 -4.72
N ILE A 116 13.71 5.75 -4.03
CA ILE A 116 12.59 6.69 -4.06
C ILE A 116 12.24 7.03 -2.63
N THR A 117 12.15 8.33 -2.34
CA THR A 117 11.62 8.84 -1.07
C THR A 117 10.32 9.56 -1.35
N VAL A 118 9.26 9.18 -0.64
CA VAL A 118 7.97 9.83 -0.72
C VAL A 118 7.63 10.41 0.64
N SER A 119 7.35 11.71 0.70
CA SER A 119 6.85 12.35 1.92
C SER A 119 5.47 12.94 1.70
N CYS A 120 4.64 12.88 2.74
CA CYS A 120 3.25 13.30 2.67
C CYS A 120 3.02 14.64 3.36
N GLY A 121 2.76 15.69 2.58
CA GLY A 121 2.48 17.03 3.08
C GLY A 121 1.01 17.36 3.26
N LYS A 122 0.12 16.63 2.60
CA LYS A 122 -1.35 16.80 2.67
C LYS A 122 -2.03 15.45 2.41
N PRO A 123 -3.28 15.29 2.86
CA PRO A 123 -4.11 14.16 2.45
C PRO A 123 -4.17 14.03 0.92
N PHE A 124 -4.11 12.80 0.44
CA PHE A 124 -4.23 12.45 -0.96
C PHE A 124 -5.14 11.22 -1.11
N LYS A 125 -5.65 10.98 -2.29
CA LYS A 125 -6.58 9.88 -2.58
C LYS A 125 -6.00 8.88 -3.57
N GLU A 126 -5.39 9.39 -4.65
CA GLU A 126 -4.89 8.56 -5.75
C GLU A 126 -3.43 8.16 -5.50
N SER A 127 -3.15 6.87 -5.72
CA SER A 127 -1.78 6.34 -5.66
C SER A 127 -0.92 6.96 -6.77
N PRO A 128 0.38 7.23 -6.53
CA PRO A 128 1.29 7.65 -7.58
C PRO A 128 1.42 6.59 -8.68
N THR A 129 1.84 7.02 -9.87
CA THR A 129 2.12 6.12 -10.99
C THR A 129 3.61 6.07 -11.27
N LEU A 130 4.18 4.87 -11.27
CA LEU A 130 5.54 4.60 -11.74
C LEU A 130 5.48 4.32 -13.24
N THR A 131 6.01 5.24 -14.04
CA THR A 131 6.14 5.05 -15.49
C THR A 131 7.54 4.55 -15.81
N VAL A 132 7.65 3.33 -16.33
CA VAL A 132 8.92 2.72 -16.74
C VAL A 132 8.97 2.63 -18.26
N SER A 133 9.97 3.29 -18.87
CA SER A 133 10.14 3.30 -20.31
C SER A 133 11.48 2.72 -20.72
N PHE A 134 11.51 1.98 -21.82
CA PHE A 134 12.74 1.41 -22.38
C PHE A 134 12.56 0.96 -23.82
N THR A 135 13.68 0.79 -24.52
CA THR A 135 13.75 0.19 -25.86
C THR A 135 14.39 -1.19 -25.78
N CYS A 136 13.73 -2.23 -26.28
CA CYS A 136 14.23 -3.57 -26.37
C CYS A 136 14.06 -4.14 -27.78
N LYS A 137 15.15 -4.63 -28.39
CA LYS A 137 15.16 -5.17 -29.77
C LYS A 137 14.52 -4.21 -30.79
N GLY A 138 14.79 -2.92 -30.66
CA GLY A 138 14.30 -1.87 -31.58
C GLY A 138 12.84 -1.46 -31.37
N LYS A 139 12.14 -1.99 -30.35
CA LYS A 139 10.78 -1.58 -29.97
C LYS A 139 10.80 -0.80 -28.66
N SER A 140 10.06 0.27 -28.59
CA SER A 140 9.85 1.07 -27.37
C SER A 140 8.67 0.51 -26.58
N TYR A 141 8.81 0.55 -25.26
CA TYR A 141 7.82 0.12 -24.29
C TYR A 141 7.65 1.19 -23.24
N GLU A 142 6.41 1.36 -22.77
CA GLU A 142 6.03 2.22 -21.67
C GLU A 142 5.08 1.46 -20.76
N LEU A 143 5.41 1.38 -19.49
CA LEU A 143 4.69 0.60 -18.48
C LEU A 143 4.24 1.53 -17.37
N PRO A 144 2.98 1.99 -17.37
CA PRO A 144 2.40 2.67 -16.22
C PRO A 144 2.02 1.65 -15.16
N ILE A 145 2.56 1.79 -13.95
CA ILE A 145 2.37 0.88 -12.83
C ILE A 145 1.85 1.68 -11.65
N GLU A 146 0.71 1.31 -11.09
CA GLU A 146 0.22 1.89 -9.83
C GLU A 146 1.24 1.60 -8.72
N PHE A 147 1.77 2.66 -8.09
CA PHE A 147 2.79 2.51 -7.07
C PHE A 147 2.14 2.37 -5.70
N PRO A 148 2.58 1.44 -4.83
CA PRO A 148 1.89 1.08 -3.60
C PRO A 148 2.09 2.11 -2.47
N VAL A 149 1.75 3.35 -2.72
CA VAL A 149 1.69 4.43 -1.74
C VAL A 149 0.25 4.91 -1.63
N VAL A 150 -0.34 4.71 -0.47
CA VAL A 150 -1.71 5.10 -0.14
C VAL A 150 -1.71 5.94 1.14
N VAL A 151 -2.81 6.56 1.48
CA VAL A 151 -2.92 7.38 2.69
C VAL A 151 -2.51 6.60 3.95
N MET A 152 -2.83 5.31 4.05
CA MET A 152 -2.48 4.46 5.18
C MET A 152 -0.97 4.22 5.31
N THR A 153 -0.18 4.41 4.24
CA THR A 153 1.29 4.35 4.29
C THR A 153 1.89 5.33 5.31
N PHE A 154 1.22 6.46 5.55
CA PHE A 154 1.68 7.50 6.45
C PHE A 154 0.90 7.51 7.78
N CYS A 155 0.31 6.39 8.15
CA CYS A 155 -0.33 6.20 9.44
C CYS A 155 0.63 5.57 10.45
N ASN A 156 0.50 5.98 11.70
CA ASN A 156 1.11 5.34 12.87
C ASN A 156 0.02 4.77 13.77
N GLU A 157 0.36 3.72 14.47
CA GLU A 157 -0.44 3.21 15.57
C GLU A 157 -0.72 4.30 16.59
N THR A 158 -1.85 4.20 17.25
CA THR A 158 -2.28 5.14 18.27
C THR A 158 -2.70 4.38 19.51
N ASP A 159 -1.97 4.54 20.59
CA ASP A 159 -2.40 4.02 21.88
C ASP A 159 -3.67 4.76 22.32
N MET A 160 -4.78 4.00 22.42
CA MET A 160 -6.10 4.56 22.72
C MET A 160 -6.94 3.50 23.45
N ASP A 161 -7.43 3.86 24.63
CA ASP A 161 -8.40 3.07 25.38
C ASP A 161 -9.85 3.32 24.91
N ALA A 162 -10.77 2.50 25.43
CA ALA A 162 -12.19 2.54 25.07
C ALA A 162 -12.84 3.89 25.42
N ASP A 163 -12.50 4.47 26.57
CA ASP A 163 -13.10 5.73 27.02
C ASP A 163 -12.66 6.89 26.14
N ALA A 164 -11.36 6.97 25.82
CA ALA A 164 -10.81 7.97 24.91
C ALA A 164 -11.39 7.80 23.50
N PHE A 165 -11.60 6.56 23.03
CA PHE A 165 -12.25 6.30 21.76
C PHE A 165 -13.69 6.82 21.77
N GLN A 166 -14.50 6.45 22.76
CA GLN A 166 -15.91 6.86 22.86
C GLN A 166 -16.03 8.38 22.95
N GLN A 167 -15.19 9.05 23.76
CA GLN A 167 -15.17 10.50 23.88
C GLN A 167 -14.91 11.17 22.53
N ARG A 168 -13.93 10.70 21.77
CA ARG A 168 -13.61 11.25 20.44
C ARG A 168 -14.68 10.88 19.40
N TRP A 169 -15.18 9.64 19.45
CA TRP A 169 -16.24 9.17 18.56
C TRP A 169 -17.52 9.99 18.67
N SER A 170 -17.88 10.41 19.87
CA SER A 170 -19.07 11.21 20.15
C SER A 170 -18.92 12.69 19.76
N ASN A 171 -17.77 13.11 19.22
CA ASN A 171 -17.55 14.50 18.83
C ASN A 171 -18.32 14.86 17.55
N PRO A 172 -19.30 15.79 17.58
CA PRO A 172 -20.10 16.17 16.42
C PRO A 172 -19.25 16.63 15.22
N THR A 173 -18.16 17.35 15.47
CA THR A 173 -17.28 17.83 14.39
C THR A 173 -16.60 16.67 13.61
N LEU A 174 -16.34 15.55 14.25
CA LEU A 174 -15.83 14.35 13.56
C LEU A 174 -16.96 13.62 12.83
N GLU A 175 -18.16 13.62 13.39
CA GLU A 175 -19.33 13.03 12.75
C GLU A 175 -19.69 13.73 11.44
N GLU A 176 -19.66 15.06 11.40
CA GLU A 176 -19.88 15.85 10.18
C GLU A 176 -18.86 15.52 9.06
N LYS A 177 -17.67 15.06 9.42
CA LYS A 177 -16.57 14.73 8.48
C LYS A 177 -16.42 13.25 8.25
N GLN A 178 -17.36 12.42 8.73
CA GLN A 178 -17.28 10.98 8.55
C GLN A 178 -17.45 10.55 7.10
N SER A 179 -16.84 9.43 6.76
CA SER A 179 -17.10 8.69 5.53
C SER A 179 -17.61 7.31 5.89
N GLN A 180 -18.76 6.91 5.34
CA GLN A 180 -19.40 5.63 5.64
C GLN A 180 -19.82 4.93 4.38
N GLU A 181 -19.67 3.60 4.37
CA GLU A 181 -20.15 2.76 3.28
C GLU A 181 -20.49 1.36 3.77
N THR A 182 -21.50 0.73 3.13
CA THR A 182 -21.80 -0.68 3.31
C THR A 182 -21.46 -1.42 2.02
N PHE A 183 -20.64 -2.48 2.13
CA PHE A 183 -20.19 -3.25 0.99
C PHE A 183 -20.16 -4.74 1.30
N ARG A 184 -20.22 -5.57 0.26
CA ARG A 184 -20.08 -7.01 0.37
C ARG A 184 -18.60 -7.37 0.59
N ALA A 185 -18.34 -8.24 1.55
CA ALA A 185 -17.00 -8.76 1.81
C ALA A 185 -16.59 -9.79 0.74
N GLY A 186 -15.31 -9.85 0.46
CA GLY A 186 -14.68 -10.91 -0.32
C GLY A 186 -14.91 -12.29 0.28
N GLU A 187 -14.69 -13.35 -0.49
CA GLU A 187 -15.02 -14.73 -0.06
C GLU A 187 -14.34 -15.16 1.23
N ASP A 188 -13.11 -14.72 1.42
CA ASP A 188 -12.27 -15.09 2.59
C ASP A 188 -12.17 -13.96 3.62
N LYS A 189 -13.06 -12.95 3.56
CA LYS A 189 -13.01 -11.78 4.44
C LYS A 189 -14.15 -11.80 5.46
N ASP A 190 -13.77 -11.62 6.72
CA ASP A 190 -14.66 -11.53 7.88
C ASP A 190 -14.05 -10.66 8.99
N LEU A 191 -14.58 -10.71 10.21
CA LEU A 191 -14.04 -9.96 11.34
C LEU A 191 -12.64 -10.41 11.76
N GLU A 192 -12.32 -11.71 11.66
CA GLU A 192 -11.00 -12.25 12.03
C GLU A 192 -9.92 -11.69 11.08
N THR A 193 -10.29 -11.41 9.83
CA THR A 193 -9.39 -10.74 8.87
C THR A 193 -8.90 -9.38 9.38
N LEU A 194 -9.72 -8.66 10.15
CA LEU A 194 -9.35 -7.34 10.70
C LEU A 194 -8.23 -7.43 11.74
N GLU A 195 -8.12 -8.54 12.48
CA GLU A 195 -7.08 -8.74 13.51
C GLU A 195 -5.66 -8.71 12.92
N THR A 196 -5.51 -9.14 11.67
CA THR A 196 -4.23 -9.12 10.95
C THR A 196 -4.09 -7.91 10.05
N LEU A 197 -5.18 -7.48 9.41
CA LEU A 197 -5.17 -6.36 8.47
C LEU A 197 -4.88 -5.03 9.16
N LEU A 198 -5.59 -4.71 10.25
CA LEU A 198 -5.47 -3.40 10.89
C LEU A 198 -4.06 -3.11 11.43
N PRO A 199 -3.40 -4.03 12.18
CA PRO A 199 -2.02 -3.82 12.58
C PRO A 199 -1.05 -3.68 11.39
N SER A 200 -1.27 -4.42 10.30
CA SER A 200 -0.43 -4.30 9.09
C SER A 200 -0.55 -2.94 8.39
N LEU A 201 -1.60 -2.19 8.69
CA LEU A 201 -1.85 -0.82 8.23
C LEU A 201 -1.53 0.23 9.30
N ASN A 202 -0.82 -0.14 10.36
CA ASN A 202 -0.49 0.72 11.52
C ASN A 202 -1.76 1.31 12.20
N MET A 203 -2.80 0.47 12.32
CA MET A 203 -4.01 0.79 13.06
C MET A 203 -4.09 -0.08 14.30
N THR A 204 -4.37 0.53 15.45
CA THR A 204 -4.56 -0.20 16.71
C THR A 204 -6.03 -0.59 16.86
N ILE A 205 -6.30 -1.85 17.16
CA ILE A 205 -7.63 -2.31 17.54
C ILE A 205 -7.92 -1.81 18.97
N VAL A 206 -9.08 -1.20 19.18
CA VAL A 206 -9.50 -0.68 20.47
C VAL A 206 -10.54 -1.63 21.08
N GLU A 207 -10.14 -2.35 22.10
CA GLU A 207 -10.99 -3.30 22.81
C GLU A 207 -11.86 -2.60 23.87
N GLY A 208 -12.97 -3.24 24.26
CA GLY A 208 -13.82 -2.79 25.36
C GLY A 208 -14.69 -1.57 25.08
N VAL A 209 -14.80 -1.12 23.84
CA VAL A 209 -15.66 0.03 23.47
C VAL A 209 -17.13 -0.32 23.61
N ASP A 210 -17.53 -1.52 23.17
CA ASP A 210 -18.82 -2.14 23.49
C ASP A 210 -18.68 -3.69 23.52
N GLU A 211 -19.74 -4.37 23.98
CA GLU A 211 -19.75 -5.84 24.12
C GLU A 211 -20.23 -6.55 22.83
N SER A 212 -20.42 -5.84 21.74
CA SER A 212 -20.99 -6.39 20.51
C SER A 212 -19.98 -7.25 19.76
N ALA A 213 -20.20 -8.55 19.68
CA ALA A 213 -19.35 -9.51 18.98
C ALA A 213 -19.27 -9.31 17.43
N ASN A 214 -20.04 -8.39 16.88
CA ASN A 214 -20.08 -8.10 15.44
C ASN A 214 -19.49 -6.74 15.09
N LYS A 215 -18.74 -6.13 15.98
CA LYS A 215 -18.08 -4.84 15.77
C LYS A 215 -16.60 -4.89 16.10
N VAL A 216 -15.81 -4.16 15.33
CA VAL A 216 -14.40 -3.89 15.60
C VAL A 216 -14.18 -2.39 15.54
N TYR A 217 -13.51 -1.88 16.54
CA TYR A 217 -13.10 -0.47 16.65
C TYR A 217 -11.60 -0.37 16.44
N ALA A 218 -11.16 0.63 15.68
CA ALA A 218 -9.74 0.84 15.46
C ALA A 218 -9.39 2.31 15.43
N ALA A 219 -8.16 2.62 15.82
CA ALA A 219 -7.63 3.97 15.84
C ALA A 219 -6.24 4.01 15.17
N GLY A 220 -5.93 5.16 14.56
CA GLY A 220 -4.63 5.43 13.97
C GLY A 220 -4.38 6.93 13.88
N THR A 221 -3.18 7.30 13.54
CA THR A 221 -2.78 8.70 13.36
C THR A 221 -2.07 8.89 12.04
N PHE A 222 -2.68 9.63 11.13
CA PHE A 222 -2.04 10.08 9.91
C PHE A 222 -1.07 11.22 10.24
N VAL A 223 0.17 11.11 9.73
CA VAL A 223 1.25 12.05 10.02
C VAL A 223 1.67 12.75 8.74
N THR A 224 1.75 14.07 8.76
CA THR A 224 2.21 14.86 7.61
C THR A 224 3.66 15.32 7.78
N SER A 225 4.36 15.57 6.67
CA SER A 225 5.69 16.19 6.67
C SER A 225 5.66 17.69 7.03
N LYS A 226 4.47 18.30 7.16
CA LYS A 226 4.33 19.68 7.60
C LYS A 226 4.54 19.79 9.09
N ILE A 227 5.33 20.79 9.47
CA ILE A 227 5.62 21.10 10.87
C ILE A 227 4.69 22.21 11.38
N ALA A 228 4.04 21.96 12.48
CA ALA A 228 3.24 22.97 13.19
C ALA A 228 4.14 24.01 13.87
N ALA A 229 3.56 25.12 14.33
CA ALA A 229 4.28 26.16 15.11
C ALA A 229 4.94 25.60 16.39
N SER A 230 4.47 24.45 16.89
CA SER A 230 5.07 23.73 18.02
C SER A 230 6.36 22.98 17.69
N GLY A 231 6.81 22.98 16.45
CA GLY A 231 7.97 22.20 15.97
C GLY A 231 7.70 20.70 15.77
N LYS A 232 6.45 20.24 15.90
CA LYS A 232 6.06 18.84 15.69
C LYS A 232 5.32 18.67 14.37
N PRO A 233 5.38 17.47 13.74
CA PRO A 233 4.56 17.15 12.57
C PRO A 233 3.06 17.38 12.87
N ILE A 234 2.34 17.86 11.86
CA ILE A 234 0.87 17.95 11.93
C ILE A 234 0.32 16.54 11.80
N THR A 235 -0.54 16.16 12.75
CA THR A 235 -1.15 14.83 12.80
C THR A 235 -2.67 14.91 12.73
N ILE A 236 -3.29 13.90 12.17
CA ILE A 236 -4.75 13.77 12.04
C ILE A 236 -5.15 12.39 12.59
N GLY A 237 -5.89 12.40 13.71
CA GLY A 237 -6.44 11.17 14.28
C GLY A 237 -7.51 10.56 13.37
N ILE A 238 -7.50 9.24 13.26
CA ILE A 238 -8.42 8.43 12.49
C ILE A 238 -9.10 7.46 13.44
N LEU A 239 -10.42 7.36 13.38
CA LEU A 239 -11.23 6.42 14.13
C LEU A 239 -12.07 5.61 13.13
N CYS A 240 -12.06 4.28 13.28
CA CYS A 240 -12.80 3.36 12.43
C CYS A 240 -13.75 2.50 13.25
N LEU A 241 -14.95 2.29 12.70
CA LEU A 241 -15.92 1.30 13.18
C LEU A 241 -16.29 0.38 12.03
N PHE A 242 -16.01 -0.91 12.22
CA PHE A 242 -16.44 -1.99 11.34
C PHE A 242 -17.60 -2.71 12.00
N GLU A 243 -18.73 -2.81 11.29
CA GLU A 243 -19.92 -3.56 11.72
C GLU A 243 -20.16 -4.70 10.72
N TRP A 244 -20.18 -5.91 11.22
CA TRP A 244 -20.31 -7.12 10.42
C TRP A 244 -21.73 -7.65 10.40
N ALA A 245 -22.31 -7.78 9.21
CA ALA A 245 -23.58 -8.44 8.98
C ALA A 245 -23.36 -9.87 8.45
N LYS A 246 -23.15 -10.84 9.36
CA LYS A 246 -22.80 -12.24 9.02
C LYS A 246 -23.74 -12.86 7.98
N GLY A 247 -25.05 -12.70 8.14
CA GLY A 247 -26.04 -13.28 7.22
C GLY A 247 -26.02 -12.68 5.81
N LYS A 248 -25.42 -11.50 5.62
CA LYS A 248 -25.28 -10.82 4.32
C LYS A 248 -23.84 -10.85 3.81
N ARG A 249 -22.89 -11.33 4.60
CA ARG A 249 -21.45 -11.22 4.34
C ARG A 249 -21.07 -9.80 3.91
N ALA A 250 -21.40 -8.83 4.75
CA ALA A 250 -21.20 -7.42 4.44
C ALA A 250 -20.64 -6.68 5.64
N PHE A 251 -19.76 -5.75 5.36
CA PHE A 251 -19.30 -4.76 6.32
C PHE A 251 -20.07 -3.45 6.14
N ARG A 252 -20.37 -2.77 7.25
CA ARG A 252 -20.58 -1.35 7.29
C ARG A 252 -19.35 -0.71 7.93
N LEU A 253 -18.59 0.04 7.16
CA LEU A 253 -17.39 0.73 7.60
C LEU A 253 -17.70 2.23 7.75
N THR A 254 -17.47 2.76 8.94
CA THR A 254 -17.53 4.20 9.24
C THR A 254 -16.14 4.66 9.66
N VAL A 255 -15.61 5.67 8.99
CA VAL A 255 -14.34 6.32 9.32
C VAL A 255 -14.59 7.77 9.69
N ARG A 256 -14.09 8.20 10.86
CA ARG A 256 -14.13 9.57 11.35
C ARG A 256 -12.71 10.13 11.46
N ALA A 257 -12.51 11.34 10.99
CA ALA A 257 -11.26 12.10 11.14
C ALA A 257 -11.54 13.60 11.17
N SER A 258 -10.61 14.40 11.68
CA SER A 258 -10.75 15.88 11.66
C SER A 258 -10.64 16.45 10.23
N ASN A 259 -10.27 15.65 9.25
CA ASN A 259 -10.22 15.97 7.83
C ASN A 259 -11.05 14.97 7.02
N ALA A 260 -12.06 15.46 6.30
CA ALA A 260 -12.99 14.62 5.55
C ALA A 260 -12.31 13.85 4.40
N SER A 261 -11.27 14.43 3.76
CA SER A 261 -10.52 13.74 2.70
C SER A 261 -9.74 12.54 3.24
N ILE A 262 -9.19 12.64 4.47
CA ILE A 262 -8.56 11.50 5.14
C ILE A 262 -9.59 10.42 5.47
N ALA A 263 -10.75 10.79 6.03
CA ALA A 263 -11.79 9.83 6.34
C ALA A 263 -12.25 9.06 5.08
N ALA A 264 -12.42 9.77 3.96
CA ALA A 264 -12.81 9.15 2.69
C ALA A 264 -11.71 8.25 2.12
N ALA A 265 -10.46 8.72 2.06
CA ALA A 265 -9.35 7.94 1.50
C ALA A 265 -9.04 6.68 2.34
N CYS A 266 -9.08 6.79 3.67
CA CYS A 266 -8.93 5.62 4.57
C CYS A 266 -10.07 4.62 4.37
N LYS A 267 -11.34 5.10 4.29
CA LYS A 267 -12.50 4.23 4.04
C LYS A 267 -12.38 3.50 2.70
N ASP A 268 -12.00 4.21 1.63
CA ASP A 268 -11.87 3.64 0.29
C ASP A 268 -10.75 2.59 0.24
N HIS A 269 -9.61 2.85 0.91
CA HIS A 269 -8.53 1.90 1.00
C HIS A 269 -8.91 0.65 1.81
N LEU A 270 -9.47 0.81 3.01
CA LEU A 270 -9.91 -0.31 3.86
C LEU A 270 -10.98 -1.17 3.16
N LYS A 271 -11.93 -0.52 2.48
CA LYS A 271 -12.91 -1.23 1.65
C LYS A 271 -12.23 -2.06 0.57
N ALA A 272 -11.25 -1.52 -0.15
CA ALA A 272 -10.55 -2.23 -1.22
C ALA A 272 -9.80 -3.49 -0.73
N GLN A 273 -9.39 -3.53 0.57
CA GLN A 273 -8.77 -4.70 1.19
C GLN A 273 -9.78 -5.78 1.62
N LEU A 274 -11.03 -5.41 1.82
CA LEU A 274 -12.07 -6.27 2.40
C LEU A 274 -13.17 -6.69 1.42
N ALA A 275 -13.30 -6.00 0.26
CA ALA A 275 -14.31 -6.25 -0.76
C ALA A 275 -13.96 -7.39 -1.73
#